data_40880b0a1e2097b8fb6f42b5ed4e70e0
#
_entry.id   40880b0a1e2097b8fb6f42b5ed4e70e0
#
_cell.length_a   1.000
_cell.length_b   1.000
_cell.length_c   1.000
_cell.angle_alpha   90.00
_cell.angle_beta   90.00
_cell.angle_gamma   90.00
#
_symmetry.space_group_name_H-M   'P 1'
#
loop_
_entity.id
_entity.type
_entity.pdbx_description
1 polymer ?
#
loop_
_entity_poly.entity_id
_entity_poly.type
_entity_poly.pdbx_seq_one_letter_code
_entity_poly.pdbx_strand_id
1 'polypeptide(L)'
;ATVDALAGGGRFIAGLGVSGPQIVEGWYGQPWGSPYYRLRDYVTIMKKVFARDRPVTHNGKEFQLPYHGPGTLGIGKPLKSILHMNPDIPVWLGSGTETNVRLAAEVADGLLPLGFVPPIAHLYRPWIEEGFARAGNGKSWKDFEIQASSTVILTDDVRGALARIKPRVALYVGGMGHRN
;
A
#
# COMPACT_ATOMS: atom_id res chain seq x y z
N ALA A 1 4.61 12.93 7.80
CA ALA A 1 4.47 14.15 8.62
C ALA A 1 5.41 15.25 8.12
N THR A 2 6.74 15.11 8.30
CA THR A 2 7.71 16.19 7.97
C THR A 2 7.66 16.61 6.52
N VAL A 3 7.64 15.67 5.57
CA VAL A 3 7.58 15.98 4.14
C VAL A 3 6.29 16.72 3.78
N ASP A 4 5.14 16.29 4.31
CA ASP A 4 3.86 16.97 4.07
C ASP A 4 3.87 18.38 4.63
N ALA A 5 4.37 18.56 5.85
CA ALA A 5 4.49 19.88 6.48
C ALA A 5 5.42 20.83 5.70
N LEU A 6 6.58 20.36 5.26
CA LEU A 6 7.52 21.13 4.44
C LEU A 6 6.94 21.47 3.06
N ALA A 7 6.06 20.64 2.52
CA ALA A 7 5.36 20.87 1.26
C ALA A 7 4.16 21.85 1.39
N GLY A 8 3.85 22.31 2.59
CA GLY A 8 2.71 23.18 2.86
C GLY A 8 1.38 22.45 3.05
N GLY A 9 1.41 21.14 3.25
CA GLY A 9 0.24 20.27 3.42
C GLY A 9 -0.48 19.92 2.11
N GLY A 10 -1.13 18.76 2.08
CA GLY A 10 -1.98 18.32 0.96
C GLY A 10 -1.26 18.01 -0.35
N ARG A 11 0.08 17.91 -0.34
CA ARG A 11 0.91 17.61 -1.52
C ARG A 11 1.71 16.33 -1.40
N PHE A 12 1.47 15.56 -0.36
CA PHE A 12 2.15 14.32 -0.07
C PHE A 12 1.17 13.16 -0.01
N ILE A 13 1.52 12.05 -0.62
CA ILE A 13 0.79 10.79 -0.58
C ILE A 13 1.72 9.73 0.00
N ALA A 14 1.27 9.01 1.01
CA ALA A 14 2.02 7.92 1.60
C ALA A 14 1.78 6.63 0.82
N GLY A 15 2.73 6.26 -0.05
CA GLY A 15 2.68 5.01 -0.81
C GLY A 15 3.27 3.83 -0.03
N LEU A 16 2.55 2.72 0.05
CA LEU A 16 2.96 1.49 0.73
C LEU A 16 2.81 0.28 -0.19
N GLY A 17 3.68 -0.71 0.00
CA GLY A 17 3.62 -2.00 -0.68
C GLY A 17 4.19 -3.10 0.21
N VAL A 18 3.94 -4.34 -0.17
CA VAL A 18 4.38 -5.51 0.61
C VAL A 18 5.78 -6.00 0.25
N SER A 19 6.36 -5.52 -0.86
CA SER A 19 7.57 -6.09 -1.44
C SER A 19 7.35 -7.55 -1.88
N GLY A 20 8.39 -8.39 -1.84
CA GLY A 20 8.33 -9.82 -2.13
C GLY A 20 9.11 -10.63 -1.11
N PRO A 21 8.85 -11.95 -1.00
CA PRO A 21 9.54 -12.82 -0.04
C PRO A 21 11.05 -12.81 -0.24
N GLN A 22 11.54 -12.70 -1.48
CA GLN A 22 12.97 -12.66 -1.79
C GLN A 22 13.67 -11.47 -1.11
N ILE A 23 12.99 -10.34 -1.00
CA ILE A 23 13.54 -9.14 -0.36
C ILE A 23 13.33 -9.20 1.16
N VAL A 24 12.12 -9.55 1.60
CA VAL A 24 11.78 -9.54 3.03
C VAL A 24 12.61 -10.59 3.79
N GLU A 25 12.72 -11.80 3.25
CA GLU A 25 13.51 -12.86 3.87
C GLU A 25 15.01 -12.71 3.59
N GLY A 26 15.37 -12.39 2.33
CA GLY A 26 16.76 -12.33 1.91
C GLY A 26 17.53 -11.09 2.38
N TRP A 27 16.91 -9.91 2.39
CA TRP A 27 17.61 -8.66 2.73
C TRP A 27 17.34 -8.19 4.15
N TYR A 28 16.12 -8.41 4.65
CA TYR A 28 15.73 -7.93 5.97
C TYR A 28 15.77 -9.02 7.05
N GLY A 29 15.97 -10.29 6.66
CA GLY A 29 16.02 -11.42 7.59
C GLY A 29 14.73 -11.58 8.40
N GLN A 30 13.60 -11.22 7.82
CA GLN A 30 12.29 -11.29 8.45
C GLN A 30 11.42 -12.34 7.77
N PRO A 31 10.57 -13.08 8.51
CA PRO A 31 9.65 -14.01 7.89
C PRO A 31 8.67 -13.28 6.98
N TRP A 32 8.33 -13.87 5.84
CA TRP A 32 7.34 -13.32 4.93
C TRP A 32 5.97 -13.17 5.60
N GLY A 33 5.52 -14.17 6.34
CA GLY A 33 4.29 -14.14 7.13
C GLY A 33 3.03 -13.93 6.29
N SER A 34 2.12 -13.13 6.80
CA SER A 34 0.85 -12.80 6.14
C SER A 34 0.80 -11.34 5.70
N PRO A 35 1.37 -10.98 4.53
CA PRO A 35 1.52 -9.59 4.10
C PRO A 35 0.18 -8.84 3.98
N TYR A 36 -0.91 -9.52 3.65
CA TYR A 36 -2.26 -8.95 3.62
C TYR A 36 -2.66 -8.36 4.98
N TYR A 37 -2.52 -9.14 6.07
CA TYR A 37 -2.89 -8.67 7.41
C TYR A 37 -1.90 -7.65 7.94
N ARG A 38 -0.61 -7.81 7.62
CA ARG A 38 0.43 -6.84 7.97
C ARG A 38 0.14 -5.47 7.37
N LEU A 39 -0.23 -5.42 6.09
CA LEU A 39 -0.55 -4.17 5.42
C LEU A 39 -1.83 -3.53 5.96
N ARG A 40 -2.87 -4.35 6.23
CA ARG A 40 -4.11 -3.90 6.87
C ARG A 40 -3.84 -3.24 8.23
N ASP A 41 -3.12 -3.94 9.08
CA ASP A 41 -2.78 -3.44 10.41
C ASP A 41 -1.95 -2.15 10.33
N TYR A 42 -0.96 -2.14 9.43
CA TYR A 42 -0.06 -1.01 9.26
C TYR A 42 -0.79 0.26 8.81
N VAL A 43 -1.65 0.18 7.79
CA VAL A 43 -2.48 1.31 7.34
C VAL A 43 -3.40 1.79 8.46
N THR A 44 -4.03 0.87 9.18
CA THR A 44 -4.90 1.20 10.31
C THR A 44 -4.15 1.94 11.41
N ILE A 45 -2.96 1.47 11.77
CA ILE A 45 -2.11 2.13 12.77
C ILE A 45 -1.67 3.51 12.26
N MET A 46 -1.22 3.63 11.02
CA MET A 46 -0.81 4.90 10.42
C MET A 46 -1.93 5.95 10.48
N LYS A 47 -3.13 5.60 10.05
CA LYS A 47 -4.30 6.52 10.10
C LYS A 47 -4.61 6.95 11.54
N LYS A 48 -4.54 6.06 12.53
CA LYS A 48 -4.68 6.41 13.94
C LYS A 48 -3.57 7.35 14.43
N VAL A 49 -2.34 7.16 13.99
CA VAL A 49 -1.20 8.03 14.32
C VAL A 49 -1.38 9.41 13.69
N PHE A 50 -1.88 9.49 12.46
CA PHE A 50 -2.14 10.76 11.77
C PHE A 50 -3.27 11.54 12.44
N ALA A 51 -4.39 10.88 12.74
CA ALA A 51 -5.55 11.48 13.41
C ALA A 51 -5.22 12.01 14.82
N ARG A 52 -4.36 11.32 15.56
CA ARG A 52 -3.90 11.74 16.90
C ARG A 52 -5.02 12.02 17.91
N ASP A 53 -6.20 11.43 17.73
CA ASP A 53 -7.37 11.65 18.60
C ASP A 53 -7.17 11.13 20.00
N ARG A 54 -6.42 10.03 20.14
CA ARG A 54 -6.15 9.34 21.39
C ARG A 54 -4.83 8.56 21.32
N PRO A 55 -4.29 8.09 22.46
CA PRO A 55 -3.18 7.14 22.45
C PRO A 55 -3.52 5.91 21.60
N VAL A 56 -2.62 5.54 20.70
CA VAL A 56 -2.87 4.48 19.71
C VAL A 56 -2.77 3.11 20.36
N THR A 57 -3.87 2.38 20.29
CA THR A 57 -3.93 0.95 20.57
C THR A 57 -4.37 0.20 19.31
N HIS A 58 -3.87 -1.01 19.13
CA HIS A 58 -4.24 -1.88 18.01
C HIS A 58 -4.11 -3.34 18.43
N ASN A 59 -5.09 -4.13 18.06
CA ASN A 59 -5.07 -5.58 18.25
C ASN A 59 -5.37 -6.25 16.91
N GLY A 60 -4.38 -6.21 16.02
CA GLY A 60 -4.44 -6.81 14.70
C GLY A 60 -3.92 -8.23 14.68
N LYS A 61 -3.91 -8.81 13.48
CA LYS A 61 -3.41 -10.17 13.30
C LYS A 61 -1.89 -10.24 13.26
N GLU A 62 -1.24 -9.21 12.75
CA GLU A 62 0.22 -9.12 12.63
C GLU A 62 0.84 -8.15 13.63
N PHE A 63 0.12 -7.07 13.97
CA PHE A 63 0.60 -6.09 14.93
C PHE A 63 -0.34 -5.94 16.13
N GLN A 64 0.28 -5.91 17.32
CA GLN A 64 -0.40 -5.62 18.58
C GLN A 64 0.30 -4.44 19.27
N LEU A 65 -0.45 -3.40 19.58
CA LEU A 65 0.06 -2.21 20.25
C LEU A 65 -0.82 -1.85 21.47
N PRO A 66 -0.29 -1.80 22.73
CA PRO A 66 1.03 -2.30 23.10
C PRO A 66 1.19 -3.80 22.89
N TYR A 67 2.42 -4.26 22.74
CA TYR A 67 2.71 -5.68 22.58
C TYR A 67 2.54 -6.43 23.91
N HIS A 68 1.81 -7.56 23.89
CA HIS A 68 1.55 -8.41 25.05
C HIS A 68 1.92 -9.89 24.83
N GLY A 69 2.64 -10.16 23.73
CA GLY A 69 3.04 -11.53 23.37
C GLY A 69 4.27 -12.03 24.15
N PRO A 70 4.84 -13.19 23.74
CA PRO A 70 6.01 -13.77 24.37
C PRO A 70 7.20 -12.80 24.44
N GLY A 71 7.90 -12.79 25.56
CA GLY A 71 9.05 -11.89 25.80
C GLY A 71 8.70 -10.45 26.22
N THR A 72 7.43 -10.10 26.36
CA THR A 72 7.05 -8.79 26.89
C THR A 72 7.37 -8.67 28.38
N LEU A 73 7.76 -7.48 28.81
CA LEU A 73 7.86 -7.12 30.24
C LEU A 73 6.53 -6.61 30.82
N GLY A 74 5.48 -6.47 30.01
CA GLY A 74 4.15 -6.00 30.42
C GLY A 74 4.05 -4.51 30.79
N ILE A 75 5.08 -3.73 30.53
CA ILE A 75 5.13 -2.28 30.86
C ILE A 75 4.91 -1.37 29.65
N GLY A 76 4.56 -1.96 28.48
CA GLY A 76 4.29 -1.21 27.26
C GLY A 76 3.13 -0.24 27.42
N LYS A 77 3.30 0.99 26.92
CA LYS A 77 2.27 2.03 26.93
C LYS A 77 1.78 2.29 25.50
N PRO A 78 0.51 2.68 25.34
CA PRO A 78 -0.01 3.11 24.04
C PRO A 78 0.82 4.24 23.42
N LEU A 79 1.06 4.18 22.13
CA LEU A 79 1.81 5.21 21.40
C LEU A 79 1.04 6.54 21.42
N LYS A 80 1.71 7.61 21.86
CA LYS A 80 1.20 8.97 21.77
C LYS A 80 2.20 9.81 20.96
N SER A 81 1.84 10.16 19.74
CA SER A 81 2.68 11.02 18.91
C SER A 81 2.70 12.45 19.45
N ILE A 82 3.90 13.03 19.55
CA ILE A 82 4.08 14.45 19.84
C ILE A 82 4.04 15.30 18.55
N LEU A 83 4.19 14.68 17.37
CA LEU A 83 4.12 15.38 16.10
C LEU A 83 2.67 15.65 15.73
N HIS A 84 2.39 16.89 15.38
CA HIS A 84 1.12 17.29 14.79
C HIS A 84 1.20 17.03 13.28
N MET A 85 0.53 15.96 12.85
CA MET A 85 0.47 15.57 11.45
C MET A 85 -0.84 16.03 10.83
N ASN A 86 -0.86 16.20 9.51
CA ASN A 86 -2.08 16.31 8.77
C ASN A 86 -2.83 14.95 8.85
N PRO A 87 -4.05 14.90 9.41
CA PRO A 87 -4.81 13.65 9.50
C PRO A 87 -5.26 13.12 8.13
N ASP A 88 -5.34 14.01 7.14
CA ASP A 88 -5.87 13.73 5.81
C ASP A 88 -4.77 13.34 4.80
N ILE A 89 -3.57 12.99 5.25
CA ILE A 89 -2.52 12.46 4.36
C ILE A 89 -3.05 11.19 3.69
N PRO A 90 -3.23 11.18 2.35
CA PRO A 90 -3.70 9.99 1.65
C PRO A 90 -2.71 8.84 1.76
N VAL A 91 -3.21 7.63 1.96
CA VAL A 91 -2.44 6.39 1.94
C VAL A 91 -2.81 5.60 0.70
N TRP A 92 -1.83 5.33 -0.17
CA TRP A 92 -2.03 4.54 -1.37
C TRP A 92 -1.28 3.22 -1.28
N LEU A 93 -1.90 2.15 -1.81
CA LEU A 93 -1.29 0.83 -1.78
C LEU A 93 -0.82 0.38 -3.17
N GLY A 94 0.44 -0.06 -3.23
CA GLY A 94 1.00 -0.73 -4.40
C GLY A 94 0.52 -2.19 -4.45
N SER A 95 -0.27 -2.54 -5.46
CA SER A 95 -0.83 -3.87 -5.61
C SER A 95 -1.28 -4.18 -7.03
N GLY A 96 -1.26 -5.48 -7.39
CA GLY A 96 -1.78 -5.99 -8.64
C GLY A 96 -2.63 -7.26 -8.47
N THR A 97 -2.63 -7.87 -7.27
CA THR A 97 -3.44 -9.07 -7.02
C THR A 97 -4.85 -8.72 -6.57
N GLU A 98 -5.83 -9.51 -6.97
CA GLU A 98 -7.23 -9.36 -6.60
C GLU A 98 -7.44 -9.08 -5.11
N THR A 99 -6.86 -9.94 -4.25
CA THR A 99 -7.00 -9.82 -2.78
C THR A 99 -6.47 -8.50 -2.25
N ASN A 100 -5.31 -8.04 -2.75
CA ASN A 100 -4.70 -6.81 -2.28
C ASN A 100 -5.32 -5.56 -2.90
N VAL A 101 -5.91 -5.65 -4.10
CA VAL A 101 -6.72 -4.57 -4.70
C VAL A 101 -7.99 -4.34 -3.88
N ARG A 102 -8.68 -5.42 -3.47
CA ARG A 102 -9.81 -5.33 -2.54
C ARG A 102 -9.40 -4.67 -1.22
N LEU A 103 -8.27 -5.08 -0.66
CA LEU A 103 -7.74 -4.47 0.56
C LEU A 103 -7.45 -2.99 0.39
N ALA A 104 -6.80 -2.59 -0.71
CA ALA A 104 -6.52 -1.19 -1.00
C ALA A 104 -7.80 -0.36 -1.02
N ALA A 105 -8.83 -0.85 -1.73
CA ALA A 105 -10.12 -0.18 -1.80
C ALA A 105 -10.84 -0.14 -0.44
N GLU A 106 -10.64 -1.13 0.42
CA GLU A 106 -11.22 -1.17 1.76
C GLU A 106 -10.56 -0.17 2.72
N VAL A 107 -9.22 -0.15 2.82
CA VAL A 107 -8.52 0.53 3.92
C VAL A 107 -7.72 1.77 3.50
N ALA A 108 -7.43 1.95 2.21
CA ALA A 108 -6.57 3.00 1.69
C ALA A 108 -7.34 4.02 0.83
N ASP A 109 -6.69 5.08 0.42
CA ASP A 109 -7.29 6.20 -0.30
C ASP A 109 -6.95 6.15 -1.80
N GLY A 110 -6.11 5.20 -2.20
CA GLY A 110 -5.76 4.98 -3.60
C GLY A 110 -4.97 3.71 -3.87
N LEU A 111 -4.79 3.43 -5.16
CA LEU A 111 -4.12 2.25 -5.69
C LEU A 111 -3.02 2.64 -6.67
N LEU A 112 -1.87 2.02 -6.51
CA LEU A 112 -0.73 2.03 -7.43
C LEU A 112 -0.63 0.63 -8.09
N PRO A 113 -1.40 0.34 -9.14
CA PRO A 113 -1.39 -0.97 -9.75
C PRO A 113 -0.14 -1.18 -10.59
N LEU A 114 0.50 -2.32 -10.44
CA LEU A 114 1.62 -2.71 -11.27
C LEU A 114 1.11 -3.16 -12.65
N GLY A 115 1.55 -2.47 -13.71
CA GLY A 115 1.22 -2.86 -15.09
C GLY A 115 -0.24 -2.61 -15.49
N PHE A 116 -0.93 -1.69 -14.82
CA PHE A 116 -2.30 -1.32 -15.21
C PHE A 116 -2.33 -0.69 -16.59
N VAL A 117 -3.23 -1.21 -17.42
CA VAL A 117 -3.55 -0.64 -18.75
C VAL A 117 -5.07 -0.56 -18.90
N PRO A 118 -5.61 0.43 -19.65
CA PRO A 118 -7.04 0.64 -19.77
C PRO A 118 -7.87 -0.60 -20.14
N PRO A 119 -7.41 -1.48 -21.05
CA PRO A 119 -8.17 -2.68 -21.42
C PRO A 119 -8.46 -3.64 -20.27
N ILE A 120 -7.65 -3.65 -19.20
CA ILE A 120 -7.88 -4.54 -18.04
C ILE A 120 -8.66 -3.87 -16.91
N ALA A 121 -9.10 -2.64 -17.06
CA ALA A 121 -9.86 -1.92 -16.04
C ALA A 121 -11.12 -2.66 -15.57
N HIS A 122 -11.75 -3.42 -16.48
CA HIS A 122 -12.92 -4.24 -16.18
C HIS A 122 -12.65 -5.34 -15.13
N LEU A 123 -11.40 -5.81 -14.99
CA LEU A 123 -11.02 -6.76 -13.94
C LEU A 123 -10.90 -6.09 -12.58
N TYR A 124 -10.40 -4.86 -12.54
CA TYR A 124 -10.19 -4.13 -11.28
C TYR A 124 -11.49 -3.59 -10.68
N ARG A 125 -12.43 -3.18 -11.51
CA ARG A 125 -13.67 -2.57 -11.06
C ARG A 125 -14.43 -3.40 -10.02
N PRO A 126 -14.77 -4.69 -10.24
CA PRO A 126 -15.50 -5.47 -9.25
C PRO A 126 -14.71 -5.67 -7.94
N TRP A 127 -13.38 -5.81 -8.02
CA TRP A 127 -12.54 -5.96 -6.84
C TRP A 127 -12.54 -4.69 -5.97
N ILE A 128 -12.52 -3.52 -6.62
CA ILE A 128 -12.55 -2.23 -5.94
C ILE A 128 -13.93 -1.99 -5.32
N GLU A 129 -14.99 -2.25 -6.03
CA GLU A 129 -16.36 -2.10 -5.53
C GLU A 129 -16.65 -3.03 -4.35
N GLU A 130 -16.14 -4.26 -4.38
CA GLU A 130 -16.20 -5.16 -3.22
C GLU A 130 -15.39 -4.61 -2.03
N GLY A 131 -14.22 -4.02 -2.28
CA GLY A 131 -13.43 -3.35 -1.25
C GLY A 131 -14.18 -2.18 -0.60
N PHE A 132 -14.86 -1.35 -1.38
CA PHE A 132 -15.71 -0.27 -0.86
C PHE A 132 -16.86 -0.82 0.01
N ALA A 133 -17.51 -1.89 -0.43
CA ALA A 133 -18.55 -2.53 0.36
C ALA A 133 -18.02 -3.05 1.71
N ARG A 134 -16.81 -3.60 1.74
CA ARG A 134 -16.14 -4.06 2.98
C ARG A 134 -15.74 -2.93 3.91
N ALA A 135 -15.43 -1.74 3.39
CA ALA A 135 -15.11 -0.56 4.19
C ALA A 135 -16.30 -0.15 5.09
N GLY A 136 -17.53 -0.36 4.64
CA GLY A 136 -18.75 -0.20 5.46
C GLY A 136 -19.10 1.22 5.90
N ASN A 137 -18.37 2.23 5.37
CA ASN A 137 -18.51 3.64 5.74
C ASN A 137 -19.05 4.53 4.61
N GLY A 138 -19.65 3.93 3.58
CA GLY A 138 -20.16 4.65 2.41
C GLY A 138 -19.09 5.02 1.39
N LYS A 139 -17.88 4.48 1.50
CA LYS A 139 -16.77 4.72 0.57
C LYS A 139 -17.16 4.39 -0.87
N SER A 140 -16.69 5.21 -1.79
CA SER A 140 -17.05 5.15 -3.20
C SER A 140 -15.88 5.56 -4.11
N TRP A 141 -16.12 5.58 -5.41
CA TRP A 141 -15.17 6.08 -6.42
C TRP A 141 -14.73 7.54 -6.23
N LYS A 142 -15.49 8.33 -5.47
CA LYS A 142 -15.13 9.73 -5.15
C LYS A 142 -14.02 9.82 -4.10
N ASP A 143 -13.85 8.76 -3.34
CA ASP A 143 -12.93 8.69 -2.20
C ASP A 143 -11.69 7.84 -2.50
N PHE A 144 -11.48 7.46 -3.78
CA PHE A 144 -10.44 6.52 -4.15
C PHE A 144 -9.84 6.84 -5.51
N GLU A 145 -8.53 6.96 -5.56
CA GLU A 145 -7.79 7.27 -6.78
C GLU A 145 -6.96 6.07 -7.28
N ILE A 146 -6.78 5.99 -8.59
CA ILE A 146 -5.93 4.98 -9.22
C ILE A 146 -4.89 5.70 -10.08
N GLN A 147 -3.62 5.47 -9.80
CA GLN A 147 -2.54 5.95 -10.67
C GLN A 147 -2.26 4.93 -11.77
N ALA A 148 -2.52 5.29 -13.01
CA ALA A 148 -2.06 4.56 -14.18
C ALA A 148 -0.75 5.17 -14.70
N SER A 149 0.28 4.35 -14.87
CA SER A 149 1.56 4.77 -15.43
C SER A 149 1.70 4.24 -16.85
N SER A 150 2.10 5.11 -17.77
CA SER A 150 2.41 4.73 -19.15
C SER A 150 3.77 5.28 -19.55
N THR A 151 4.56 4.45 -20.24
CA THR A 151 5.79 4.90 -20.86
C THR A 151 5.49 5.31 -22.30
N VAL A 152 5.76 6.56 -22.65
CA VAL A 152 5.60 7.08 -24.02
C VAL A 152 7.00 7.30 -24.61
N ILE A 153 7.23 6.73 -25.80
CA ILE A 153 8.49 6.89 -26.54
C ILE A 153 8.13 7.39 -27.94
N LEU A 154 8.59 8.60 -28.26
CA LEU A 154 8.51 9.14 -29.61
C LEU A 154 9.67 8.58 -30.44
N THR A 155 9.37 7.77 -31.47
CA THR A 155 10.39 7.13 -32.29
C THR A 155 9.80 6.56 -33.58
N ASP A 156 10.59 6.60 -34.64
CA ASP A 156 10.30 5.87 -35.87
C ASP A 156 10.80 4.42 -35.80
N ASP A 157 11.72 4.10 -34.87
CA ASP A 157 12.19 2.74 -34.58
C ASP A 157 11.42 2.09 -33.44
N VAL A 158 10.18 1.68 -33.71
CA VAL A 158 9.31 0.97 -32.76
C VAL A 158 9.95 -0.33 -32.26
N ARG A 159 10.63 -1.07 -33.15
CA ARG A 159 11.26 -2.35 -32.80
C ARG A 159 12.40 -2.17 -31.80
N GLY A 160 13.26 -1.19 -32.01
CA GLY A 160 14.34 -0.86 -31.10
C GLY A 160 13.83 -0.31 -29.76
N ALA A 161 12.78 0.50 -29.78
CA ALA A 161 12.12 0.98 -28.56
C ALA A 161 11.57 -0.18 -27.71
N LEU A 162 10.86 -1.11 -28.33
CA LEU A 162 10.35 -2.32 -27.66
C LEU A 162 11.48 -3.19 -27.10
N ALA A 163 12.58 -3.35 -27.84
CA ALA A 163 13.74 -4.11 -27.38
C ALA A 163 14.34 -3.54 -26.10
N ARG A 164 14.35 -2.21 -25.94
CA ARG A 164 14.85 -1.51 -24.74
C ARG A 164 13.94 -1.69 -23.52
N ILE A 165 12.63 -1.87 -23.74
CA ILE A 165 11.65 -2.04 -22.64
C ILE A 165 11.58 -3.50 -22.15
N LYS A 166 11.78 -4.47 -23.05
CA LYS A 166 11.66 -5.91 -22.75
C LYS A 166 12.41 -6.38 -21.50
N PRO A 167 13.67 -6.00 -21.24
CA PRO A 167 14.37 -6.44 -20.03
C PRO A 167 13.68 -6.03 -18.74
N ARG A 168 13.12 -4.82 -18.69
CA ARG A 168 12.35 -4.35 -17.53
C ARG A 168 11.06 -5.16 -17.35
N VAL A 169 10.32 -5.42 -18.42
CA VAL A 169 9.10 -6.24 -18.36
C VAL A 169 9.44 -7.66 -17.93
N ALA A 170 10.51 -8.24 -18.50
CA ALA A 170 10.97 -9.59 -18.14
C ALA A 170 11.34 -9.72 -16.66
N LEU A 171 11.94 -8.69 -16.06
CA LEU A 171 12.24 -8.66 -14.63
C LEU A 171 10.97 -8.82 -13.79
N TYR A 172 9.92 -8.07 -14.10
CA TYR A 172 8.67 -8.11 -13.33
C TYR A 172 7.81 -9.34 -13.62
N VAL A 173 7.86 -9.87 -14.84
CA VAL A 173 7.06 -11.05 -15.22
C VAL A 173 7.70 -12.36 -14.79
N GLY A 174 9.03 -12.46 -14.81
CA GLY A 174 9.73 -13.71 -14.56
C GLY A 174 10.88 -13.63 -13.56
N GLY A 175 11.56 -12.48 -13.46
CA GLY A 175 12.74 -12.33 -12.63
C GLY A 175 12.45 -12.18 -11.12
N MET A 176 11.25 -11.78 -10.77
CA MET A 176 10.83 -11.58 -9.36
C MET A 176 10.26 -12.87 -8.71
N GLY A 177 10.17 -13.97 -9.46
CA GLY A 177 9.65 -15.24 -8.98
C GLY A 177 8.13 -15.40 -9.11
N HIS A 178 7.66 -16.64 -8.94
CA HIS A 178 6.26 -17.01 -9.19
C HIS A 178 5.24 -16.54 -8.12
N ARG A 179 5.71 -15.94 -7.05
CA ARG A 179 4.86 -15.42 -5.96
C ARG A 179 4.77 -13.90 -5.89
N ASN A 180 5.20 -13.21 -6.94
CA ASN A 180 5.06 -11.76 -7.07
C ASN A 180 3.93 -11.38 -8.01
#